data_8506ceed753f4e49a498eeae0ee02bcb
#
_entry.id   8506ceed753f4e49a498eeae0ee02bcb
#
_cell.length_a   1.000
_cell.length_b   1.000
_cell.length_c   1.000
_cell.angle_alpha   90.00
_cell.angle_beta   90.00
_cell.angle_gamma   90.00
#
_symmetry.space_group_name_H-M   'P 1'
#
loop_
_entity.id
_entity.type
_entity.pdbx_description
1 polymer ?
#
loop_
_entity_poly.entity_id
_entity_poly.type
_entity_poly.pdbx_seq_one_letter_code
_entity_poly.pdbx_strand_id
1 'polypeptide(L)'
;MIRVENVSKYFGERQVLKNINTEFETGKCNLIIGKSGSGKTVLMKCLVSLYTPDEGFIHFDNRVLRHLNKKEKVNLRKDIGMLFQGGALFDSMNIEENVMFPIRMFQLSDYKTMKKRVDFCLDRVNLKGINNYYPSQISGGMQKRVAIARAIATQPKYLFCDEPNSGLDPQTSIVIDQLIKEITHEYNITTVVNTHDMNSVMEIGENINYIHEGQLWWKGNSENVLTTNNQELNDFIFCSALTKRLKK
;
A
#
# COMPACT_ATOMS: atom_id res chain seq x y z
N MET A 1 -5.88 13.00 -2.16
CA MET A 1 -6.59 12.15 -3.14
C MET A 1 -5.66 11.82 -4.30
N ILE A 2 -5.76 10.60 -4.85
CA ILE A 2 -5.00 10.22 -6.08
C ILE A 2 -6.04 9.89 -7.16
N ARG A 3 -5.89 10.47 -8.37
CA ARG A 3 -6.75 10.18 -9.51
C ARG A 3 -5.94 9.61 -10.66
N VAL A 4 -6.46 8.57 -11.27
CA VAL A 4 -5.88 7.83 -12.40
C VAL A 4 -6.79 8.00 -13.60
N GLU A 5 -6.27 8.54 -14.69
CA GLU A 5 -7.04 8.85 -15.90
C GLU A 5 -6.42 8.18 -17.13
N ASN A 6 -7.17 7.27 -17.73
CA ASN A 6 -6.84 6.56 -18.97
C ASN A 6 -5.45 5.93 -18.97
N VAL A 7 -5.00 5.40 -17.81
CA VAL A 7 -3.65 4.87 -17.66
C VAL A 7 -3.51 3.53 -18.35
N SER A 8 -2.57 3.46 -19.32
CA SER A 8 -2.14 2.25 -19.99
C SER A 8 -0.64 2.02 -19.77
N LYS A 9 -0.22 0.73 -19.71
CA LYS A 9 1.18 0.34 -19.58
C LYS A 9 1.50 -0.87 -20.42
N TYR A 10 2.59 -0.77 -21.20
CA TYR A 10 3.10 -1.82 -22.07
C TYR A 10 4.48 -2.29 -21.59
N PHE A 11 4.79 -3.57 -21.85
CA PHE A 11 6.12 -4.17 -21.77
C PHE A 11 6.38 -4.93 -23.06
N GLY A 12 7.15 -4.34 -23.96
CA GLY A 12 7.24 -4.79 -25.36
C GLY A 12 5.85 -4.70 -26.00
N GLU A 13 5.41 -5.78 -26.63
CA GLU A 13 4.08 -5.87 -27.28
C GLU A 13 2.94 -6.16 -26.29
N ARG A 14 3.25 -6.55 -25.05
CA ARG A 14 2.25 -6.94 -24.06
C ARG A 14 1.70 -5.70 -23.33
N GLN A 15 0.41 -5.41 -23.54
CA GLN A 15 -0.32 -4.43 -22.75
C GLN A 15 -0.74 -5.05 -21.39
N VAL A 16 -0.23 -4.50 -20.30
CA VAL A 16 -0.48 -4.99 -18.93
C VAL A 16 -1.54 -4.17 -18.20
N LEU A 17 -1.59 -2.84 -18.45
CA LEU A 17 -2.68 -1.98 -17.99
C LEU A 17 -3.39 -1.40 -19.20
N LYS A 18 -4.72 -1.41 -19.17
CA LYS A 18 -5.58 -1.06 -20.31
C LYS A 18 -6.60 0.00 -19.85
N ASN A 19 -6.29 1.26 -20.11
CA ASN A 19 -7.20 2.39 -19.88
C ASN A 19 -7.80 2.42 -18.47
N ILE A 20 -6.96 2.32 -17.43
CA ILE A 20 -7.39 2.36 -16.03
C ILE A 20 -7.88 3.77 -15.68
N ASN A 21 -9.11 3.85 -15.16
CA ASN A 21 -9.72 5.06 -14.65
C ASN A 21 -10.22 4.80 -13.22
N THR A 22 -9.62 5.44 -12.21
CA THR A 22 -10.05 5.29 -10.82
C THR A 22 -9.58 6.45 -9.95
N GLU A 23 -10.14 6.50 -8.73
CA GLU A 23 -9.75 7.46 -7.69
C GLU A 23 -9.51 6.72 -6.38
N PHE A 24 -8.45 7.13 -5.66
CA PHE A 24 -8.13 6.70 -4.32
C PHE A 24 -8.38 7.85 -3.36
N GLU A 25 -9.36 7.66 -2.48
CA GLU A 25 -9.89 8.68 -1.60
C GLU A 25 -8.98 8.94 -0.40
N THR A 26 -8.88 10.20 0.02
CA THR A 26 -8.15 10.60 1.22
C THR A 26 -8.90 10.14 2.48
N GLY A 27 -8.16 9.72 3.51
CA GLY A 27 -8.71 9.24 4.77
C GLY A 27 -9.35 7.85 4.69
N LYS A 28 -9.17 7.14 3.56
CA LYS A 28 -9.72 5.80 3.35
C LYS A 28 -8.65 4.78 3.00
N CYS A 29 -8.90 3.53 3.38
CA CYS A 29 -8.19 2.36 2.87
C CYS A 29 -8.75 2.00 1.48
N ASN A 30 -8.00 2.36 0.45
CA ASN A 30 -8.33 2.06 -0.94
C ASN A 30 -7.61 0.76 -1.34
N LEU A 31 -8.36 -0.26 -1.73
CA LEU A 31 -7.81 -1.55 -2.11
C LEU A 31 -7.73 -1.72 -3.63
N ILE A 32 -6.64 -2.32 -4.09
CA ILE A 32 -6.50 -2.85 -5.44
C ILE A 32 -6.47 -4.37 -5.28
N ILE A 33 -7.51 -5.05 -5.78
CA ILE A 33 -7.65 -6.51 -5.68
C ILE A 33 -7.69 -7.17 -7.05
N GLY A 34 -7.44 -8.48 -7.09
CA GLY A 34 -7.50 -9.28 -8.32
C GLY A 34 -6.53 -10.45 -8.31
N LYS A 35 -6.63 -11.32 -9.30
CA LYS A 35 -5.78 -12.52 -9.45
C LYS A 35 -4.30 -12.12 -9.62
N SER A 36 -3.39 -13.06 -9.30
CA SER A 36 -1.97 -12.88 -9.63
C SER A 36 -1.81 -12.63 -11.13
N GLY A 37 -0.95 -11.68 -11.50
CA GLY A 37 -0.72 -11.30 -12.91
C GLY A 37 -1.79 -10.39 -13.52
N SER A 38 -2.82 -9.95 -12.79
CA SER A 38 -3.88 -9.06 -13.33
C SER A 38 -3.43 -7.60 -13.57
N GLY A 39 -2.22 -7.21 -13.13
CA GLY A 39 -1.69 -5.85 -13.32
C GLY A 39 -1.60 -5.00 -12.04
N LYS A 40 -2.09 -5.47 -10.87
CA LYS A 40 -2.10 -4.71 -9.59
C LYS A 40 -0.76 -4.09 -9.22
N THR A 41 0.29 -4.90 -9.14
CA THR A 41 1.65 -4.45 -8.80
C THR A 41 2.21 -3.47 -9.84
N VAL A 42 1.85 -3.63 -11.13
CA VAL A 42 2.25 -2.69 -12.18
C VAL A 42 1.55 -1.34 -11.98
N LEU A 43 0.25 -1.35 -11.68
CA LEU A 43 -0.49 -0.12 -11.36
C LEU A 43 0.13 0.57 -10.13
N MET A 44 0.39 -0.17 -9.05
CA MET A 44 1.04 0.38 -7.86
C MET A 44 2.42 0.99 -8.17
N LYS A 45 3.25 0.30 -8.97
CA LYS A 45 4.56 0.83 -9.41
C LYS A 45 4.43 2.09 -10.27
N CYS A 46 3.35 2.23 -11.05
CA CYS A 46 3.05 3.49 -11.75
C CYS A 46 2.67 4.59 -10.77
N LEU A 47 1.84 4.30 -9.77
CA LEU A 47 1.44 5.26 -8.73
C LEU A 47 2.65 5.80 -7.96
N VAL A 48 3.55 4.94 -7.51
CA VAL A 48 4.77 5.38 -6.77
C VAL A 48 5.90 5.89 -7.68
N SER A 49 5.63 6.10 -8.98
CA SER A 49 6.61 6.62 -9.95
C SER A 49 7.86 5.75 -10.14
N LEU A 50 7.75 4.43 -9.93
CA LEU A 50 8.76 3.45 -10.32
C LEU A 50 8.63 3.07 -11.79
N TYR A 51 7.42 3.09 -12.33
CA TYR A 51 7.15 2.97 -13.76
C TYR A 51 6.47 4.23 -14.26
N THR A 52 6.79 4.66 -15.47
CA THR A 52 6.06 5.71 -16.17
C THR A 52 4.95 5.06 -16.98
N PRO A 53 3.68 5.46 -16.83
CA PRO A 53 2.62 5.06 -17.75
C PRO A 53 2.96 5.47 -19.19
N ASP A 54 2.61 4.61 -20.15
CA ASP A 54 2.80 4.94 -21.57
C ASP A 54 1.71 5.92 -22.03
N GLU A 55 0.48 5.74 -21.53
CA GLU A 55 -0.65 6.60 -21.80
C GLU A 55 -1.34 7.04 -20.51
N GLY A 56 -2.10 8.13 -20.56
CA GLY A 56 -2.89 8.67 -19.48
C GLY A 56 -2.09 9.44 -18.43
N PHE A 57 -2.78 9.78 -17.33
CA PHE A 57 -2.26 10.66 -16.29
C PHE A 57 -2.55 10.11 -14.90
N ILE A 58 -1.63 10.38 -13.97
CA ILE A 58 -1.79 10.15 -12.54
C ILE A 58 -1.67 11.49 -11.84
N HIS A 59 -2.67 11.83 -11.04
CA HIS A 59 -2.76 13.07 -10.29
C HIS A 59 -2.63 12.79 -8.80
N PHE A 60 -1.76 13.53 -8.12
CA PHE A 60 -1.63 13.59 -6.68
C PHE A 60 -2.14 14.95 -6.21
N ASP A 61 -3.38 15.02 -5.74
CA ASP A 61 -4.13 16.26 -5.55
C ASP A 61 -4.08 17.10 -6.83
N ASN A 62 -3.48 18.29 -6.81
CA ASN A 62 -3.36 19.19 -7.97
C ASN A 62 -2.08 18.95 -8.80
N ARG A 63 -1.27 17.91 -8.49
CA ARG A 63 0.00 17.63 -9.16
C ARG A 63 -0.13 16.50 -10.16
N VAL A 64 0.16 16.75 -11.43
CA VAL A 64 0.18 15.73 -12.49
C VAL A 64 1.56 15.09 -12.53
N LEU A 65 1.68 13.79 -12.20
CA LEU A 65 2.94 13.06 -12.05
C LEU A 65 3.87 13.19 -13.26
N ARG A 66 3.31 13.11 -14.48
CA ARG A 66 4.06 13.17 -15.74
C ARG A 66 4.71 14.54 -15.97
N HIS A 67 4.11 15.62 -15.46
CA HIS A 67 4.58 16.99 -15.65
C HIS A 67 5.59 17.44 -14.59
N LEU A 68 5.80 16.65 -13.54
CA LEU A 68 6.71 17.01 -12.46
C LEU A 68 8.17 16.97 -12.93
N ASN A 69 8.91 18.03 -12.64
CA ASN A 69 10.35 18.07 -12.79
C ASN A 69 11.08 17.23 -11.71
N LYS A 70 12.41 17.09 -11.78
CA LYS A 70 13.19 16.27 -10.85
C LYS A 70 13.01 16.69 -9.38
N LYS A 71 12.99 17.98 -9.07
CA LYS A 71 12.84 18.52 -7.72
C LYS A 71 11.43 18.25 -7.16
N GLU A 72 10.41 18.44 -7.98
CA GLU A 72 9.01 18.16 -7.64
C GLU A 72 8.77 16.67 -7.40
N LYS A 73 9.39 15.78 -8.19
CA LYS A 73 9.34 14.32 -7.97
C LYS A 73 10.00 13.92 -6.64
N VAL A 74 11.12 14.56 -6.25
CA VAL A 74 11.72 14.34 -4.93
C VAL A 74 10.77 14.81 -3.83
N ASN A 75 10.13 15.96 -3.98
CA ASN A 75 9.15 16.46 -3.01
C ASN A 75 7.92 15.54 -2.91
N LEU A 76 7.41 15.03 -4.03
CA LEU A 76 6.33 14.05 -4.00
C LEU A 76 6.73 12.76 -3.25
N ARG A 77 7.96 12.27 -3.44
CA ARG A 77 8.46 11.07 -2.73
C ARG A 77 8.55 11.26 -1.22
N LYS A 78 8.74 12.47 -0.71
CA LYS A 78 8.66 12.77 0.73
C LYS A 78 7.24 12.58 1.26
N ASP A 79 6.23 12.86 0.43
CA ASP A 79 4.83 12.69 0.76
C ASP A 79 4.37 11.22 0.65
N ILE A 80 5.22 10.30 0.17
CA ILE A 80 4.90 8.87 -0.04
C ILE A 80 5.61 8.00 1.00
N GLY A 81 4.81 7.20 1.73
CA GLY A 81 5.27 6.05 2.51
C GLY A 81 5.04 4.77 1.72
N MET A 82 5.97 3.80 1.79
CA MET A 82 5.86 2.53 1.09
C MET A 82 6.16 1.36 1.99
N LEU A 83 5.22 0.41 2.06
CA LEU A 83 5.39 -0.92 2.63
C LEU A 83 5.49 -1.93 1.48
N PHE A 84 6.67 -2.49 1.28
CA PHE A 84 6.92 -3.50 0.24
C PHE A 84 6.50 -4.89 0.70
N GLN A 85 6.21 -5.80 -0.21
CA GLN A 85 5.77 -7.17 0.05
C GLN A 85 6.76 -7.89 0.96
N GLY A 86 7.86 -7.89 1.14
CA GLY A 86 8.76 -8.53 2.11
C GLY A 86 9.10 -7.65 3.32
N GLY A 87 8.49 -6.45 3.46
CA GLY A 87 8.93 -5.43 4.41
C GLY A 87 10.17 -4.68 3.93
N ALA A 88 11.08 -5.34 3.23
CA ALA A 88 12.33 -4.81 2.66
C ALA A 88 13.14 -3.99 3.68
N LEU A 89 13.27 -4.51 4.90
CA LEU A 89 14.18 -3.95 5.90
C LEU A 89 15.63 -4.20 5.47
N PHE A 90 16.51 -3.29 5.84
CA PHE A 90 17.95 -3.44 5.62
C PHE A 90 18.52 -4.34 6.73
N ASP A 91 19.00 -5.52 6.40
CA ASP A 91 19.54 -6.48 7.36
C ASP A 91 20.82 -5.98 8.05
N SER A 92 21.57 -5.10 7.40
CA SER A 92 22.79 -4.48 7.94
C SER A 92 22.51 -3.30 8.88
N MET A 93 21.26 -2.89 9.04
CA MET A 93 20.83 -1.79 9.91
C MET A 93 20.00 -2.33 11.07
N ASN A 94 20.16 -1.74 12.27
CA ASN A 94 19.24 -2.00 13.36
C ASN A 94 17.86 -1.38 13.12
N ILE A 95 16.90 -1.62 14.01
CA ILE A 95 15.51 -1.18 13.86
C ILE A 95 15.41 0.35 13.86
N GLU A 96 16.15 1.03 14.75
CA GLU A 96 16.21 2.50 14.78
C GLU A 96 16.68 3.07 13.44
N GLU A 97 17.78 2.53 12.92
CA GLU A 97 18.36 2.96 11.64
C GLU A 97 17.42 2.70 10.46
N ASN A 98 16.75 1.54 10.44
CA ASN A 98 15.74 1.23 9.42
C ASN A 98 14.60 2.25 9.41
N VAL A 99 14.03 2.58 10.57
CA VAL A 99 12.92 3.56 10.67
C VAL A 99 13.42 4.99 10.41
N MET A 100 14.64 5.31 10.83
CA MET A 100 15.27 6.62 10.62
C MET A 100 15.67 6.86 9.17
N PHE A 101 15.92 5.81 8.38
CA PHE A 101 16.48 5.89 7.04
C PHE A 101 15.79 6.89 6.12
N PRO A 102 14.44 6.87 5.94
CA PRO A 102 13.77 7.83 5.06
C PRO A 102 13.87 9.28 5.58
N ILE A 103 13.89 9.50 6.91
CA ILE A 103 14.06 10.84 7.49
C ILE A 103 15.46 11.39 7.14
N ARG A 104 16.50 10.57 7.32
CA ARG A 104 17.88 10.93 6.99
C ARG A 104 18.07 11.19 5.51
N MET A 105 17.51 10.35 4.65
CA MET A 105 17.61 10.47 3.20
C MET A 105 17.07 11.82 2.70
N PHE A 106 16.04 12.34 3.32
CA PHE A 106 15.45 13.63 2.98
C PHE A 106 16.00 14.81 3.81
N GLN A 107 16.95 14.56 4.73
CA GLN A 107 17.59 15.56 5.60
C GLN A 107 16.57 16.46 6.31
N LEU A 108 15.55 15.85 6.92
CA LEU A 108 14.39 16.55 7.47
C LEU A 108 14.65 17.17 8.85
N SER A 109 15.70 16.71 9.61
CA SER A 109 15.93 17.15 11.00
C SER A 109 17.32 16.76 11.52
N ASP A 110 17.68 17.28 12.71
CA ASP A 110 18.83 16.83 13.51
C ASP A 110 18.58 15.43 14.12
N TYR A 111 19.65 14.75 14.56
CA TYR A 111 19.57 13.38 15.09
C TYR A 111 18.61 13.24 16.27
N LYS A 112 18.58 14.19 17.21
CA LYS A 112 17.74 14.12 18.41
C LYS A 112 16.25 14.17 18.05
N THR A 113 15.89 15.01 17.09
CA THR A 113 14.52 15.11 16.54
C THR A 113 14.15 13.87 15.75
N MET A 114 15.06 13.35 14.90
CA MET A 114 14.85 12.10 14.17
C MET A 114 14.63 10.92 15.12
N LYS A 115 15.45 10.80 16.19
CA LYS A 115 15.29 9.74 17.19
C LYS A 115 13.93 9.79 17.88
N LYS A 116 13.48 10.96 18.33
CA LYS A 116 12.15 11.12 18.91
C LYS A 116 11.05 10.66 17.96
N ARG A 117 11.20 10.98 16.67
CA ARG A 117 10.25 10.54 15.63
C ARG A 117 10.28 9.03 15.44
N VAL A 118 11.45 8.40 15.45
CA VAL A 118 11.60 6.93 15.40
C VAL A 118 10.90 6.28 16.58
N ASP A 119 11.19 6.75 17.80
CA ASP A 119 10.59 6.20 19.02
C ASP A 119 9.06 6.32 18.99
N PHE A 120 8.52 7.45 18.54
CA PHE A 120 7.09 7.63 18.31
C PHE A 120 6.52 6.63 17.28
N CYS A 121 7.20 6.43 16.14
CA CYS A 121 6.73 5.50 15.11
C CYS A 121 6.76 4.04 15.59
N LEU A 122 7.78 3.65 16.37
CA LEU A 122 7.87 2.33 16.98
C LEU A 122 6.79 2.12 18.04
N ASP A 123 6.51 3.13 18.85
CA ASP A 123 5.41 3.09 19.83
C ASP A 123 4.06 2.92 19.13
N ARG A 124 3.81 3.67 18.03
CA ARG A 124 2.57 3.62 17.26
C ARG A 124 2.27 2.24 16.68
N VAL A 125 3.31 1.43 16.42
CA VAL A 125 3.17 0.05 15.95
C VAL A 125 3.35 -0.99 17.08
N ASN A 126 3.26 -0.57 18.35
CA ASN A 126 3.41 -1.42 19.54
C ASN A 126 4.74 -2.19 19.60
N LEU A 127 5.86 -1.50 19.32
CA LEU A 127 7.21 -2.06 19.31
C LEU A 127 8.20 -1.18 20.10
N LYS A 128 7.90 -0.91 21.38
CA LYS A 128 8.81 -0.16 22.26
C LYS A 128 10.07 -0.95 22.62
N GLY A 129 11.21 -0.28 22.69
CA GLY A 129 12.44 -0.81 23.29
C GLY A 129 13.24 -1.77 22.42
N ILE A 130 12.91 -1.90 21.12
CA ILE A 130 13.63 -2.79 20.19
C ILE A 130 14.58 -2.04 19.25
N ASN A 131 14.89 -0.78 19.53
CA ASN A 131 15.68 0.10 18.66
C ASN A 131 17.01 -0.54 18.20
N ASN A 132 17.70 -1.21 19.11
CA ASN A 132 19.02 -1.80 18.87
C ASN A 132 18.97 -3.23 18.26
N TYR A 133 17.79 -3.80 18.09
CA TYR A 133 17.66 -5.13 17.47
C TYR A 133 17.86 -5.03 15.96
N TYR A 134 18.27 -6.14 15.37
CA TYR A 134 18.36 -6.30 13.93
C TYR A 134 17.14 -7.05 13.39
N PRO A 135 16.79 -6.91 12.10
CA PRO A 135 15.66 -7.63 11.50
C PRO A 135 15.66 -9.13 11.76
N SER A 136 16.85 -9.77 11.77
CA SER A 136 17.03 -11.20 12.05
C SER A 136 16.69 -11.64 13.48
N GLN A 137 16.58 -10.70 14.41
CA GLN A 137 16.32 -10.95 15.85
C GLN A 137 14.83 -10.79 16.22
N ILE A 138 13.97 -10.46 15.27
CA ILE A 138 12.54 -10.22 15.49
C ILE A 138 11.67 -11.09 14.57
N SER A 139 10.43 -11.37 15.00
CA SER A 139 9.50 -12.17 14.21
C SER A 139 9.07 -11.49 12.90
N GLY A 140 8.55 -12.26 11.93
CA GLY A 140 8.03 -11.72 10.66
C GLY A 140 6.94 -10.67 10.85
N GLY A 141 6.02 -10.88 11.80
CA GLY A 141 4.99 -9.89 12.15
C GLY A 141 5.58 -8.61 12.76
N MET A 142 6.64 -8.71 13.58
CA MET A 142 7.38 -7.54 14.07
C MET A 142 8.09 -6.82 12.93
N GLN A 143 8.73 -7.55 12.00
CA GLN A 143 9.37 -6.94 10.82
C GLN A 143 8.37 -6.14 9.98
N LYS A 144 7.16 -6.65 9.77
CA LYS A 144 6.09 -5.92 9.06
C LYS A 144 5.70 -4.64 9.81
N ARG A 145 5.54 -4.69 11.13
CA ARG A 145 5.25 -3.51 11.95
C ARG A 145 6.38 -2.47 11.91
N VAL A 146 7.65 -2.90 11.95
CA VAL A 146 8.80 -2.00 11.74
C VAL A 146 8.77 -1.37 10.35
N ALA A 147 8.43 -2.13 9.31
CA ALA A 147 8.31 -1.60 7.95
C ALA A 147 7.18 -0.57 7.82
N ILE A 148 6.06 -0.75 8.55
CA ILE A 148 5.00 0.28 8.68
C ILE A 148 5.54 1.51 9.42
N ALA A 149 6.23 1.34 10.56
CA ALA A 149 6.86 2.44 11.30
C ALA A 149 7.80 3.26 10.40
N ARG A 150 8.61 2.58 9.58
CA ARG A 150 9.48 3.22 8.57
C ARG A 150 8.67 3.97 7.52
N ALA A 151 7.59 3.38 7.03
CA ALA A 151 6.75 4.00 5.99
C ALA A 151 6.07 5.29 6.47
N ILE A 152 5.71 5.39 7.75
CA ILE A 152 5.07 6.58 8.32
C ILE A 152 6.06 7.59 8.94
N ALA A 153 7.35 7.29 8.93
CA ALA A 153 8.38 8.10 9.60
C ALA A 153 8.47 9.54 9.06
N THR A 154 8.26 9.71 7.75
CA THR A 154 8.26 11.03 7.08
C THR A 154 6.94 11.79 7.16
N GLN A 155 5.93 11.27 7.88
CA GLN A 155 4.56 11.82 7.91
C GLN A 155 3.96 11.93 6.49
N PRO A 156 3.85 10.82 5.78
CA PRO A 156 3.43 10.83 4.39
C PRO A 156 1.96 11.23 4.25
N LYS A 157 1.59 11.82 3.11
CA LYS A 157 0.19 12.06 2.70
C LYS A 157 -0.42 10.85 2.01
N TYR A 158 0.43 9.98 1.45
CA TYR A 158 0.06 8.81 0.68
C TYR A 158 0.82 7.60 1.22
N LEU A 159 0.11 6.54 1.58
CA LEU A 159 0.69 5.28 2.05
C LEU A 159 0.36 4.18 1.05
N PHE A 160 1.38 3.50 0.56
CA PHE A 160 1.23 2.37 -0.34
C PHE A 160 1.67 1.08 0.36
N CYS A 161 0.83 0.06 0.33
CA CYS A 161 1.10 -1.25 0.94
C CYS A 161 0.96 -2.34 -0.13
N ASP A 162 2.06 -2.97 -0.51
CA ASP A 162 2.07 -4.07 -1.47
C ASP A 162 2.09 -5.40 -0.73
N GLU A 163 0.95 -6.12 -0.73
CA GLU A 163 0.75 -7.41 -0.07
C GLU A 163 1.21 -7.39 1.41
N PRO A 164 0.64 -6.50 2.27
CA PRO A 164 1.14 -6.28 3.62
C PRO A 164 1.14 -7.56 4.47
N ASN A 165 0.19 -8.46 4.25
CA ASN A 165 -0.04 -9.68 5.05
C ASN A 165 0.66 -10.92 4.48
N SER A 166 1.40 -10.78 3.38
CA SER A 166 2.08 -11.93 2.76
C SER A 166 3.04 -12.61 3.74
N GLY A 167 2.85 -13.92 3.93
CA GLY A 167 3.70 -14.77 4.79
C GLY A 167 3.38 -14.68 6.29
N LEU A 168 2.27 -14.05 6.69
CA LEU A 168 1.82 -13.98 8.08
C LEU A 168 0.71 -15.00 8.36
N ASP A 169 0.57 -15.37 9.62
CA ASP A 169 -0.58 -16.11 10.10
C ASP A 169 -1.85 -15.23 10.13
N PRO A 170 -3.06 -15.83 10.15
CA PRO A 170 -4.31 -15.06 10.08
C PRO A 170 -4.50 -14.04 11.22
N GLN A 171 -4.06 -14.35 12.45
CA GLN A 171 -4.21 -13.45 13.59
C GLN A 171 -3.30 -12.23 13.43
N THR A 172 -2.05 -12.46 13.06
CA THR A 172 -1.08 -11.38 12.79
C THR A 172 -1.54 -10.52 11.61
N SER A 173 -2.15 -11.11 10.57
CA SER A 173 -2.68 -10.38 9.41
C SER A 173 -3.77 -9.39 9.81
N ILE A 174 -4.71 -9.79 10.67
CA ILE A 174 -5.76 -8.90 11.19
C ILE A 174 -5.15 -7.71 11.95
N VAL A 175 -4.13 -7.95 12.77
CA VAL A 175 -3.43 -6.87 13.50
C VAL A 175 -2.77 -5.87 12.54
N ILE A 176 -2.16 -6.35 11.45
CA ILE A 176 -1.55 -5.48 10.43
C ILE A 176 -2.62 -4.67 9.69
N ASP A 177 -3.73 -5.29 9.29
CA ASP A 177 -4.83 -4.62 8.60
C ASP A 177 -5.44 -3.52 9.47
N GLN A 178 -5.73 -3.82 10.73
CA GLN A 178 -6.26 -2.83 11.67
C GLN A 178 -5.29 -1.68 11.92
N LEU A 179 -4.00 -1.97 12.07
CA LEU A 179 -2.96 -0.94 12.21
C LEU A 179 -2.91 -0.01 10.99
N ILE A 180 -3.00 -0.55 9.77
CA ILE A 180 -3.04 0.24 8.54
C ILE A 180 -4.30 1.13 8.53
N LYS A 181 -5.46 0.59 8.89
CA LYS A 181 -6.73 1.32 8.95
C LYS A 181 -6.69 2.45 9.97
N GLU A 182 -6.24 2.17 11.19
CA GLU A 182 -6.09 3.17 12.24
C GLU A 182 -5.16 4.32 11.83
N ILE A 183 -3.98 4.02 11.28
CA ILE A 183 -3.03 5.00 10.77
C ILE A 183 -3.66 5.85 9.66
N THR A 184 -4.41 5.22 8.76
CA THR A 184 -5.10 5.88 7.66
C THR A 184 -6.07 6.95 8.16
N HIS A 185 -6.92 6.58 9.12
CA HIS A 185 -7.94 7.47 9.68
C HIS A 185 -7.33 8.54 10.58
N GLU A 186 -6.43 8.16 11.50
CA GLU A 186 -5.79 9.07 12.47
C GLU A 186 -5.04 10.20 11.78
N TYR A 187 -4.29 9.88 10.73
CA TYR A 187 -3.50 10.89 10.00
C TYR A 187 -4.15 11.40 8.71
N ASN A 188 -5.38 10.99 8.43
CA ASN A 188 -6.12 11.34 7.21
C ASN A 188 -5.30 11.10 5.94
N ILE A 189 -4.64 9.93 5.86
CA ILE A 189 -3.76 9.53 4.76
C ILE A 189 -4.60 8.94 3.61
N THR A 190 -4.19 9.15 2.36
CA THR A 190 -4.68 8.35 1.23
C THR A 190 -3.91 7.03 1.22
N THR A 191 -4.50 5.95 1.73
CA THR A 191 -3.85 4.64 1.75
C THR A 191 -4.30 3.79 0.57
N VAL A 192 -3.32 3.18 -0.14
CA VAL A 192 -3.57 2.24 -1.25
C VAL A 192 -2.95 0.90 -0.89
N VAL A 193 -3.77 -0.12 -0.74
CA VAL A 193 -3.36 -1.48 -0.39
C VAL A 193 -3.57 -2.40 -1.59
N ASN A 194 -2.49 -3.02 -2.07
CA ASN A 194 -2.58 -4.09 -3.05
C ASN A 194 -2.67 -5.43 -2.30
N THR A 195 -3.73 -6.19 -2.51
CA THR A 195 -3.92 -7.48 -1.86
C THR A 195 -4.76 -8.46 -2.71
N HIS A 196 -4.59 -9.74 -2.44
CA HIS A 196 -5.49 -10.81 -2.90
C HIS A 196 -6.18 -11.54 -1.74
N ASP A 197 -5.94 -11.10 -0.49
CA ASP A 197 -6.54 -11.68 0.70
C ASP A 197 -7.95 -11.10 0.95
N MET A 198 -8.95 -11.99 0.91
CA MET A 198 -10.34 -11.60 1.13
C MET A 198 -10.64 -11.18 2.57
N ASN A 199 -9.84 -11.64 3.56
CA ASN A 199 -10.01 -11.16 4.93
C ASN A 199 -9.66 -9.66 5.00
N SER A 200 -8.52 -9.25 4.42
CA SER A 200 -8.15 -7.82 4.32
C SER A 200 -9.22 -7.02 3.58
N VAL A 201 -9.79 -7.58 2.50
CA VAL A 201 -10.87 -6.91 1.74
C VAL A 201 -12.07 -6.61 2.63
N MET A 202 -12.47 -7.55 3.49
CA MET A 202 -13.61 -7.39 4.39
C MET A 202 -13.28 -6.46 5.58
N GLU A 203 -12.08 -6.55 6.13
CA GLU A 203 -11.67 -5.79 7.32
C GLU A 203 -11.42 -4.28 7.04
N ILE A 204 -10.77 -3.98 5.92
CA ILE A 204 -10.28 -2.62 5.65
C ILE A 204 -10.72 -2.05 4.30
N GLY A 205 -11.52 -2.76 3.50
CA GLY A 205 -11.92 -2.35 2.15
C GLY A 205 -12.99 -1.26 2.11
N GLU A 206 -12.60 0.00 2.24
CA GLU A 206 -13.54 1.14 2.18
C GLU A 206 -13.78 1.65 0.75
N ASN A 207 -12.80 1.49 -0.14
CA ASN A 207 -12.90 1.75 -1.57
C ASN A 207 -12.11 0.65 -2.29
N ILE A 208 -12.80 -0.25 -2.97
CA ILE A 208 -12.22 -1.45 -3.57
C ILE A 208 -12.23 -1.32 -5.08
N ASN A 209 -11.07 -1.56 -5.70
CA ASN A 209 -10.86 -1.53 -7.14
C ASN A 209 -10.45 -2.94 -7.59
N TYR A 210 -11.33 -3.66 -8.28
CA TYR A 210 -11.02 -4.98 -8.82
C TYR A 210 -10.40 -4.88 -10.20
N ILE A 211 -9.16 -5.34 -10.32
CA ILE A 211 -8.39 -5.38 -11.57
C ILE A 211 -8.45 -6.80 -12.15
N HIS A 212 -8.98 -6.91 -13.36
CA HIS A 212 -9.04 -8.14 -14.13
C HIS A 212 -8.45 -7.89 -15.52
N GLU A 213 -7.49 -8.71 -15.94
CA GLU A 213 -6.81 -8.63 -17.24
C GLU A 213 -6.31 -7.23 -17.64
N GLY A 214 -5.80 -6.50 -16.65
CA GLY A 214 -5.28 -5.14 -16.84
C GLY A 214 -6.33 -4.04 -16.90
N GLN A 215 -7.59 -4.33 -16.64
CA GLN A 215 -8.69 -3.36 -16.65
C GLN A 215 -9.31 -3.22 -15.25
N LEU A 216 -9.86 -2.04 -14.96
CA LEU A 216 -10.74 -1.86 -13.81
C LEU A 216 -12.10 -2.48 -14.15
N TRP A 217 -12.38 -3.65 -13.58
CA TRP A 217 -13.57 -4.43 -13.90
C TRP A 217 -14.76 -4.16 -12.98
N TRP A 218 -14.45 -3.74 -11.73
CA TRP A 218 -15.46 -3.40 -10.74
C TRP A 218 -14.90 -2.44 -9.70
N LYS A 219 -15.76 -1.59 -9.13
CA LYS A 219 -15.48 -0.68 -8.03
C LYS A 219 -16.62 -0.71 -7.01
N GLY A 220 -16.27 -0.71 -5.71
CA GLY A 220 -17.21 -0.71 -4.60
C GLY A 220 -16.52 -0.67 -3.24
N ASN A 221 -17.13 -1.28 -2.22
CA ASN A 221 -16.61 -1.38 -0.86
C ASN A 221 -16.87 -2.78 -0.26
N SER A 222 -16.48 -3.01 1.00
CA SER A 222 -16.66 -4.28 1.68
C SER A 222 -18.13 -4.67 1.88
N GLU A 223 -19.06 -3.72 1.91
CA GLU A 223 -20.50 -4.00 2.08
C GLU A 223 -21.12 -4.60 0.82
N ASN A 224 -20.69 -4.16 -0.37
CA ASN A 224 -21.28 -4.57 -1.64
C ASN A 224 -20.43 -5.55 -2.46
N VAL A 225 -19.20 -5.86 -2.03
CA VAL A 225 -18.31 -6.78 -2.75
C VAL A 225 -18.84 -8.21 -2.80
N LEU A 226 -19.55 -8.67 -1.75
CA LEU A 226 -20.12 -10.03 -1.68
C LEU A 226 -21.47 -10.17 -2.39
N THR A 227 -22.16 -9.07 -2.65
CA THR A 227 -23.51 -9.03 -3.23
C THR A 227 -23.52 -8.57 -4.69
N THR A 228 -22.34 -8.41 -5.27
CA THR A 228 -22.21 -7.94 -6.66
C THR A 228 -22.70 -8.97 -7.67
N ASN A 229 -23.26 -8.50 -8.79
CA ASN A 229 -23.62 -9.32 -9.94
C ASN A 229 -22.45 -9.51 -10.94
N ASN A 230 -21.24 -9.02 -10.62
CA ASN A 230 -20.07 -9.18 -11.46
C ASN A 230 -19.54 -10.61 -11.36
N GLN A 231 -19.66 -11.38 -12.46
CA GLN A 231 -19.32 -12.81 -12.48
C GLN A 231 -17.82 -13.04 -12.22
N GLU A 232 -16.95 -12.27 -12.85
CA GLU A 232 -15.49 -12.41 -12.73
C GLU A 232 -15.02 -12.12 -11.30
N LEU A 233 -15.63 -11.13 -10.63
CA LEU A 233 -15.36 -10.82 -9.24
C LEU A 233 -15.90 -11.93 -8.33
N ASN A 234 -17.09 -12.45 -8.59
CA ASN A 234 -17.66 -13.58 -7.86
C ASN A 234 -16.78 -14.83 -7.98
N ASP A 235 -16.26 -15.13 -9.17
CA ASP A 235 -15.36 -16.26 -9.40
C ASP A 235 -13.99 -16.06 -8.70
N PHE A 236 -13.57 -14.82 -8.51
CA PHE A 236 -12.39 -14.49 -7.72
C PHE A 236 -12.65 -14.67 -6.21
N ILE A 237 -13.75 -14.13 -5.68
CA ILE A 237 -14.09 -14.15 -4.24
C ILE A 237 -14.41 -15.58 -3.79
N PHE A 238 -15.25 -16.28 -4.52
CA PHE A 238 -15.78 -17.60 -4.16
C PHE A 238 -14.97 -18.76 -4.78
N CYS A 239 -13.67 -18.56 -5.07
CA CYS A 239 -12.83 -19.61 -5.64
C CYS A 239 -12.55 -20.78 -4.68
N SER A 240 -12.59 -20.56 -3.35
CA SER A 240 -12.31 -21.59 -2.34
C SER A 240 -13.59 -22.31 -1.88
N ALA A 241 -13.42 -23.55 -1.39
CA ALA A 241 -14.54 -24.32 -0.81
C ALA A 241 -15.15 -23.62 0.41
N LEU A 242 -14.35 -22.89 1.18
CA LEU A 242 -14.80 -22.14 2.35
C LEU A 242 -15.68 -20.96 1.93
N THR A 243 -15.20 -20.13 0.98
CA THR A 243 -15.94 -18.95 0.52
C THR A 243 -17.22 -19.32 -0.23
N LYS A 244 -17.24 -20.45 -0.95
CA LYS A 244 -18.47 -20.98 -1.59
C LYS A 244 -19.62 -21.24 -0.61
N ARG A 245 -19.30 -21.56 0.67
CA ARG A 245 -20.32 -21.76 1.71
C ARG A 245 -20.93 -20.44 2.23
N LEU A 246 -20.23 -19.31 2.05
CA LEU A 246 -20.73 -17.98 2.42
C LEU A 246 -21.69 -17.38 1.36
N LYS A 247 -21.75 -17.96 0.17
CA LYS A 247 -22.65 -17.53 -0.92
C LYS A 247 -24.11 -18.03 -0.74
N LYS A 248 -24.39 -18.85 0.28
CA LYS A 248 -25.73 -19.32 0.64
C LYS A 248 -26.36 -18.39 1.66
#